data_44cac40cdab3cc9ca9c0bd9da44cebac
#
_entry.id   44cac40cdab3cc9ca9c0bd9da44cebac
#
_cell.length_a   1.000
_cell.length_b   1.000
_cell.length_c   1.000
_cell.angle_alpha   90.00
_cell.angle_beta   90.00
_cell.angle_gamma   90.00
#
_symmetry.space_group_name_H-M   'P 1'
#
loop_
_entity.id
_entity.type
_entity.pdbx_description
1 polymer ?
#
loop_
_entity_poly.entity_id
_entity_poly.type
_entity_poly.pdbx_seq_one_letter_code
_entity_poly.pdbx_strand_id
1 'polypeptide(L)'
;MRFRIEKAHLKSGKVNRKSWIEKERNIDVFDIKSDVIKTLIELGVSEKDLFISDQTKQCYHPGRSGSINLKSEKGAYLAYFGEIHPAIIKKLDFKEPNIYGLEIFLKNIPEPNKKIRQTKKSFQPSDFQKSQRDFAFVIDKIFKIGLLEKIIKEIDDSIVQEVTTFDV
;
A
#
# COMPACT_ATOMS: atom_id res chain seq x y z
N MET A 1 4.93 -15.36 -28.51
CA MET A 1 4.42 -14.05 -28.08
C MET A 1 4.00 -14.18 -26.61
N ARG A 2 4.72 -13.58 -25.64
CA ARG A 2 4.36 -13.65 -24.21
C ARG A 2 3.41 -12.50 -23.91
N PHE A 3 2.15 -12.77 -23.68
CA PHE A 3 1.21 -11.76 -23.18
C PHE A 3 1.63 -11.36 -21.76
N ARG A 4 1.95 -10.08 -21.57
CA ARG A 4 2.08 -9.50 -20.23
C ARG A 4 0.66 -9.27 -19.71
N ILE A 5 0.28 -10.01 -18.66
CA ILE A 5 -0.99 -9.77 -17.99
C ILE A 5 -0.68 -8.75 -16.88
N GLU A 6 -0.88 -7.49 -17.21
CA GLU A 6 -0.72 -6.35 -16.31
C GLU A 6 -2.06 -5.62 -16.22
N LYS A 7 -2.40 -5.10 -15.03
CA LYS A 7 -3.51 -4.15 -14.85
C LYS A 7 -2.92 -2.80 -14.48
N ALA A 8 -3.31 -1.78 -15.20
CA ALA A 8 -2.97 -0.40 -14.90
C ALA A 8 -4.25 0.41 -14.63
N HIS A 9 -4.16 1.35 -13.71
CA HIS A 9 -5.24 2.28 -13.37
C HIS A 9 -4.67 3.66 -13.13
N LEU A 10 -5.39 4.69 -13.57
CA LEU A 10 -5.07 6.09 -13.30
C LEU A 10 -6.20 6.72 -12.49
N LYS A 11 -5.84 7.60 -11.56
CA LYS A 11 -6.78 8.28 -10.67
C LYS A 11 -6.36 9.74 -10.51
N SER A 12 -7.33 10.66 -10.54
CA SER A 12 -7.11 12.09 -10.33
C SER A 12 -8.32 12.73 -9.67
N GLY A 13 -8.18 13.96 -9.17
CA GLY A 13 -9.27 14.73 -8.61
C GLY A 13 -9.47 14.56 -7.11
N LYS A 14 -10.70 14.46 -6.69
CA LYS A 14 -11.12 14.41 -5.27
C LYS A 14 -11.36 12.97 -4.81
N VAL A 15 -11.05 12.68 -3.54
CA VAL A 15 -11.30 11.37 -2.93
C VAL A 15 -12.80 11.14 -2.78
N ASN A 16 -13.49 12.11 -2.19
CA ASN A 16 -14.93 12.03 -1.89
C ASN A 16 -15.69 13.10 -2.66
N ARG A 17 -16.96 12.81 -2.97
CA ARG A 17 -17.89 13.82 -3.43
C ARG A 17 -18.14 14.82 -2.30
N LYS A 18 -18.45 16.09 -2.66
CA LYS A 18 -18.80 17.13 -1.69
C LYS A 18 -19.91 16.62 -0.76
N SER A 19 -19.64 16.63 0.54
CA SER A 19 -20.54 16.21 1.61
C SER A 19 -20.51 17.21 2.75
N TRP A 20 -21.58 17.27 3.54
CA TRP A 20 -21.64 18.08 4.75
C TRP A 20 -20.87 17.45 5.94
N ILE A 21 -20.58 16.14 5.86
CA ILE A 21 -19.89 15.37 6.92
C ILE A 21 -18.39 15.44 6.79
N GLU A 22 -17.88 15.32 5.54
CA GLU A 22 -16.43 15.21 5.28
C GLU A 22 -15.91 16.39 4.46
N LYS A 23 -14.76 16.90 4.87
CA LYS A 23 -14.04 17.90 4.07
C LYS A 23 -13.51 17.25 2.79
N GLU A 24 -13.67 17.96 1.68
CA GLU A 24 -13.05 17.54 0.43
C GLU A 24 -11.52 17.55 0.57
N ARG A 25 -10.88 16.50 0.11
CA ARG A 25 -9.43 16.46 -0.09
C ARG A 25 -9.09 15.90 -1.47
N ASN A 26 -7.97 16.32 -1.98
CA ASN A 26 -7.44 15.76 -3.21
C ASN A 26 -6.90 14.34 -2.95
N ILE A 27 -6.89 13.54 -4.01
CA ILE A 27 -6.24 12.24 -4.02
C ILE A 27 -4.74 12.45 -3.80
N ASP A 28 -4.12 11.55 -3.08
CA ASP A 28 -2.68 11.52 -2.83
C ASP A 28 -2.06 10.14 -3.11
N VAL A 29 -0.76 10.02 -2.88
CA VAL A 29 -0.02 8.77 -3.09
C VAL A 29 -0.48 7.66 -2.15
N PHE A 30 -0.98 7.99 -0.96
CA PHE A 30 -1.44 7.01 0.02
C PHE A 30 -2.77 6.37 -0.40
N ASP A 31 -3.64 7.12 -1.08
CA ASP A 31 -4.87 6.58 -1.65
C ASP A 31 -4.58 5.49 -2.68
N ILE A 32 -3.65 5.77 -3.61
CA ILE A 32 -3.23 4.80 -4.62
C ILE A 32 -2.52 3.60 -4.00
N LYS A 33 -1.65 3.83 -3.02
CA LYS A 33 -1.00 2.77 -2.26
C LYS A 33 -2.03 1.84 -1.59
N SER A 34 -3.04 2.43 -0.94
CA SER A 34 -4.13 1.67 -0.31
C SER A 34 -4.91 0.83 -1.33
N ASP A 35 -5.22 1.39 -2.49
CA ASP A 35 -5.93 0.67 -3.57
C ASP A 35 -5.12 -0.53 -4.06
N VAL A 36 -3.79 -0.38 -4.22
CA VAL A 36 -2.90 -1.49 -4.60
C VAL A 36 -2.88 -2.58 -3.53
N ILE A 37 -2.67 -2.20 -2.26
CA ILE A 37 -2.59 -3.15 -1.14
C ILE A 37 -3.90 -3.94 -1.03
N LYS A 38 -5.05 -3.25 -1.03
CA LYS A 38 -6.36 -3.89 -0.99
C LYS A 38 -6.56 -4.86 -2.16
N THR A 39 -6.18 -4.44 -3.36
CA THR A 39 -6.28 -5.29 -4.55
C THR A 39 -5.42 -6.56 -4.42
N LEU A 40 -4.18 -6.44 -3.93
CA LEU A 40 -3.29 -7.58 -3.74
C LEU A 40 -3.82 -8.54 -2.66
N ILE A 41 -4.37 -8.02 -1.58
CA ILE A 41 -5.01 -8.81 -0.51
C ILE A 41 -6.22 -9.58 -1.08
N GLU A 42 -7.09 -8.92 -1.83
CA GLU A 42 -8.24 -9.56 -2.48
C GLU A 42 -7.81 -10.65 -3.50
N LEU A 43 -6.66 -10.47 -4.14
CA LEU A 43 -6.06 -11.48 -5.02
C LEU A 43 -5.40 -12.63 -4.24
N GLY A 44 -5.39 -12.57 -2.90
CA GLY A 44 -4.95 -13.65 -2.02
C GLY A 44 -3.51 -13.54 -1.53
N VAL A 45 -2.84 -12.40 -1.71
CA VAL A 45 -1.53 -12.14 -1.12
C VAL A 45 -1.71 -11.74 0.35
N SER A 46 -0.96 -12.35 1.26
CA SER A 46 -1.00 -11.97 2.68
C SER A 46 -0.38 -10.59 2.87
N GLU A 47 -0.99 -9.75 3.70
CA GLU A 47 -0.44 -8.43 4.04
C GLU A 47 0.98 -8.53 4.61
N LYS A 48 1.28 -9.56 5.41
CA LYS A 48 2.60 -9.85 5.97
C LYS A 48 3.67 -10.12 4.89
N ASP A 49 3.26 -10.56 3.71
CA ASP A 49 4.15 -10.85 2.58
C ASP A 49 4.35 -9.62 1.66
N LEU A 50 3.75 -8.47 1.96
CA LEU A 50 3.91 -7.24 1.19
C LEU A 50 5.11 -6.45 1.71
N PHE A 51 6.12 -6.27 0.87
CA PHE A 51 7.27 -5.42 1.16
C PHE A 51 7.20 -4.14 0.32
N ILE A 52 7.12 -2.99 0.99
CA ILE A 52 7.03 -1.67 0.35
C ILE A 52 8.43 -1.10 0.18
N SER A 53 8.77 -0.72 -1.04
CA SER A 53 10.04 -0.10 -1.40
C SER A 53 9.83 1.26 -2.06
N ASP A 54 10.81 2.14 -1.93
CA ASP A 54 10.89 3.43 -2.63
C ASP A 54 11.40 3.31 -4.07
N GLN A 55 11.79 2.12 -4.49
CA GLN A 55 12.18 1.87 -5.88
C GLN A 55 11.01 2.06 -6.82
N THR A 56 11.19 2.82 -7.88
CA THR A 56 10.14 3.17 -8.81
C THR A 56 10.63 3.21 -10.26
N LYS A 57 9.69 3.28 -11.21
CA LYS A 57 9.98 3.49 -12.63
C LYS A 57 10.12 4.99 -12.94
N GLN A 58 10.84 5.32 -14.01
CA GLN A 58 11.04 6.71 -14.48
C GLN A 58 9.76 7.45 -14.85
N CYS A 59 8.65 6.74 -15.08
CA CYS A 59 7.36 7.35 -15.37
C CYS A 59 6.65 7.92 -14.13
N TYR A 60 7.13 7.59 -12.93
CA TYR A 60 6.60 8.10 -11.68
C TYR A 60 7.48 9.20 -11.08
N HIS A 61 6.90 10.00 -10.21
CA HIS A 61 7.61 11.02 -9.45
C HIS A 61 8.55 10.36 -8.43
N PRO A 62 9.86 10.70 -8.37
CA PRO A 62 10.85 9.98 -7.57
C PRO A 62 10.59 10.01 -6.05
N GLY A 63 9.94 11.06 -5.54
CA GLY A 63 9.67 11.20 -4.11
C GLY A 63 8.21 10.87 -3.70
N ARG A 64 7.31 10.60 -4.67
CA ARG A 64 5.89 10.32 -4.41
C ARG A 64 5.44 9.07 -5.15
N SER A 65 6.22 8.01 -5.05
CA SER A 65 5.96 6.73 -5.68
C SER A 65 6.72 5.61 -4.98
N GLY A 66 6.42 4.38 -5.33
CA GLY A 66 7.09 3.21 -4.80
C GLY A 66 6.69 1.93 -5.53
N SER A 67 7.20 0.83 -5.02
CA SER A 67 6.85 -0.51 -5.44
C SER A 67 6.41 -1.37 -4.28
N ILE A 68 5.66 -2.40 -4.58
CA ILE A 68 5.33 -3.47 -3.65
C ILE A 68 5.92 -4.77 -4.19
N ASN A 69 6.77 -5.38 -3.38
CA ASN A 69 7.47 -6.61 -3.70
C ASN A 69 6.97 -7.75 -2.79
N LEU A 70 7.14 -8.97 -3.24
CA LEU A 70 6.77 -10.15 -2.46
C LEU A 70 7.86 -10.46 -1.42
N LYS A 71 7.50 -10.43 -0.13
CA LYS A 71 8.30 -10.82 1.04
C LYS A 71 9.55 -9.98 1.34
N SER A 72 10.25 -9.45 0.35
CA SER A 72 11.50 -8.72 0.55
C SER A 72 11.77 -7.72 -0.56
N GLU A 73 12.74 -6.84 -0.37
CA GLU A 73 13.17 -5.87 -1.38
C GLU A 73 13.62 -6.51 -2.69
N LYS A 74 14.24 -7.69 -2.61
CA LYS A 74 14.68 -8.47 -3.79
C LYS A 74 13.60 -9.43 -4.30
N GLY A 75 12.43 -9.43 -3.70
CA GLY A 75 11.31 -10.25 -4.10
C GLY A 75 10.72 -9.83 -5.45
N ALA A 76 9.84 -10.67 -6.00
CA ALA A 76 9.17 -10.34 -7.24
C ALA A 76 8.33 -9.06 -7.10
N TYR A 77 8.45 -8.15 -8.06
CA TYR A 77 7.61 -6.95 -8.11
C TYR A 77 6.15 -7.34 -8.34
N LEU A 78 5.30 -7.01 -7.38
CA LEU A 78 3.85 -7.21 -7.47
C LEU A 78 3.15 -6.01 -8.08
N ALA A 79 3.61 -4.80 -7.73
CA ALA A 79 3.03 -3.56 -8.24
C ALA A 79 4.01 -2.39 -8.20
N TYR A 80 3.74 -1.38 -9.04
CA TYR A 80 4.23 -0.02 -8.90
C TYR A 80 3.04 0.91 -8.65
N PHE A 81 3.27 1.97 -7.90
CA PHE A 81 2.26 3.00 -7.63
C PHE A 81 2.92 4.36 -7.44
N GLY A 82 2.16 5.41 -7.66
CA GLY A 82 2.64 6.77 -7.37
C GLY A 82 2.04 7.84 -8.25
N GLU A 83 2.51 9.06 -8.03
CA GLU A 83 2.22 10.19 -8.89
C GLU A 83 2.95 10.04 -10.22
N ILE A 84 2.26 10.29 -11.31
CA ILE A 84 2.87 10.31 -12.65
C ILE A 84 3.85 11.50 -12.74
N HIS A 85 5.01 11.27 -13.32
CA HIS A 85 6.05 12.30 -13.42
C HIS A 85 5.53 13.58 -14.10
N PRO A 86 5.69 14.77 -13.50
CA PRO A 86 5.14 16.03 -14.03
C PRO A 86 5.54 16.32 -15.46
N ALA A 87 6.74 15.92 -15.88
CA ALA A 87 7.21 16.08 -17.25
C ALA A 87 6.36 15.29 -18.27
N ILE A 88 5.82 14.13 -17.86
CA ILE A 88 4.93 13.32 -18.70
C ILE A 88 3.56 13.99 -18.79
N ILE A 89 3.01 14.46 -17.67
CA ILE A 89 1.73 15.18 -17.61
C ILE A 89 1.78 16.40 -18.53
N LYS A 90 2.86 17.18 -18.43
CA LYS A 90 3.07 18.36 -19.30
C LYS A 90 3.19 17.99 -20.78
N LYS A 91 3.89 16.90 -21.09
CA LYS A 91 4.07 16.44 -22.50
C LYS A 91 2.77 15.95 -23.13
N LEU A 92 1.86 15.39 -22.31
CA LEU A 92 0.57 14.88 -22.76
C LEU A 92 -0.55 15.93 -22.69
N ASP A 93 -0.22 17.17 -22.27
CA ASP A 93 -1.16 18.30 -22.16
C ASP A 93 -2.39 18.01 -21.30
N PHE A 94 -2.19 17.24 -20.23
CA PHE A 94 -3.25 17.03 -19.26
C PHE A 94 -3.50 18.29 -18.42
N LYS A 95 -4.78 18.65 -18.27
CA LYS A 95 -5.19 19.81 -17.45
C LYS A 95 -5.13 19.57 -15.96
N GLU A 96 -5.28 18.32 -15.55
CA GLU A 96 -5.20 17.92 -14.13
C GLU A 96 -3.74 17.91 -13.66
N PRO A 97 -3.40 18.65 -12.58
CA PRO A 97 -2.02 18.81 -12.15
C PRO A 97 -1.43 17.54 -11.53
N ASN A 98 -2.26 16.73 -10.87
CA ASN A 98 -1.83 15.55 -10.13
C ASN A 98 -2.60 14.32 -10.61
N ILE A 99 -1.90 13.45 -11.31
CA ILE A 99 -2.42 12.16 -11.74
C ILE A 99 -1.62 11.08 -11.05
N TYR A 100 -2.31 10.18 -10.41
CA TYR A 100 -1.72 9.01 -9.74
C TYR A 100 -2.00 7.77 -10.54
N GLY A 101 -1.03 6.86 -10.56
CA GLY A 101 -1.15 5.61 -11.29
C GLY A 101 -0.73 4.41 -10.46
N LEU A 102 -1.24 3.26 -10.84
CA LEU A 102 -0.80 1.97 -10.36
C LEU A 102 -0.66 0.98 -11.51
N GLU A 103 0.28 0.06 -11.38
CA GLU A 103 0.46 -1.10 -12.25
C GLU A 103 0.57 -2.35 -11.40
N ILE A 104 -0.21 -3.37 -11.68
CA ILE A 104 -0.17 -4.65 -10.97
C ILE A 104 0.24 -5.76 -11.94
N PHE A 105 1.27 -6.53 -11.57
CA PHE A 105 1.82 -7.64 -12.34
C PHE A 105 1.15 -8.95 -11.93
N LEU A 106 -0.02 -9.25 -12.49
CA LEU A 106 -0.81 -10.43 -12.12
C LEU A 106 -0.01 -11.74 -12.23
N LYS A 107 0.94 -11.80 -13.15
CA LYS A 107 1.79 -12.98 -13.35
C LYS A 107 2.71 -13.29 -12.17
N ASN A 108 3.08 -12.25 -11.40
CA ASN A 108 3.99 -12.38 -10.27
C ASN A 108 3.25 -12.67 -8.96
N ILE A 109 1.92 -12.63 -8.99
CA ILE A 109 1.08 -12.95 -7.84
C ILE A 109 1.08 -14.47 -7.66
N PRO A 110 1.43 -14.99 -6.48
CA PRO A 110 1.35 -16.41 -6.21
C PRO A 110 -0.09 -16.90 -6.31
N GLU A 111 -0.27 -18.12 -6.81
CA GLU A 111 -1.59 -18.73 -6.85
C GLU A 111 -2.14 -18.85 -5.42
N PRO A 112 -3.37 -18.37 -5.19
CA PRO A 112 -3.96 -18.42 -3.87
C PRO A 112 -4.21 -19.87 -3.44
N ASN A 113 -3.82 -20.21 -2.23
CA ASN A 113 -4.06 -21.54 -1.68
C ASN A 113 -5.57 -21.76 -1.52
N LYS A 114 -6.15 -22.60 -2.37
CA LYS A 114 -7.60 -22.90 -2.40
C LYS A 114 -8.14 -23.36 -1.05
N LYS A 115 -7.35 -24.11 -0.27
CA LYS A 115 -7.75 -24.61 1.07
C LYS A 115 -7.93 -23.49 2.08
N ILE A 116 -7.12 -22.45 2.01
CA ILE A 116 -7.19 -21.31 2.95
C ILE A 116 -8.38 -20.39 2.63
N ARG A 117 -8.77 -20.27 1.36
CA ARG A 117 -9.91 -19.43 0.94
C ARG A 117 -11.28 -20.00 1.33
N GLN A 118 -11.40 -21.31 1.47
CA GLN A 118 -12.69 -21.96 1.74
C GLN A 118 -13.04 -22.02 3.24
N THR A 119 -12.08 -21.88 4.11
CA THR A 119 -12.31 -21.93 5.57
C THR A 119 -11.91 -20.59 6.20
N LYS A 120 -12.92 -19.79 6.54
CA LYS A 120 -12.70 -18.67 7.45
C LYS A 120 -12.40 -19.26 8.84
N LYS A 121 -11.33 -18.78 9.47
CA LYS A 121 -11.08 -19.13 10.88
C LYS A 121 -12.28 -18.70 11.71
N SER A 122 -12.73 -19.58 12.62
CA SER A 122 -13.73 -19.23 13.60
C SER A 122 -13.28 -18.00 14.39
N PHE A 123 -14.16 -17.03 14.54
CA PHE A 123 -13.90 -15.87 15.39
C PHE A 123 -13.86 -16.37 16.84
N GLN A 124 -12.73 -16.21 17.50
CA GLN A 124 -12.57 -16.43 18.92
C GLN A 124 -12.40 -15.07 19.59
N PRO A 125 -13.42 -14.58 20.31
CA PRO A 125 -13.29 -13.34 21.06
C PRO A 125 -12.21 -13.51 22.13
N SER A 126 -11.42 -12.46 22.35
CA SER A 126 -10.47 -12.43 23.46
C SER A 126 -11.21 -12.17 24.77
N ASP A 127 -10.88 -12.92 25.82
CA ASP A 127 -11.38 -12.67 27.16
C ASP A 127 -10.75 -11.44 27.82
N PHE A 128 -9.70 -10.89 27.21
CA PHE A 128 -8.99 -9.71 27.70
C PHE A 128 -9.50 -8.44 27.07
N GLN A 129 -9.59 -7.38 27.89
CA GLN A 129 -9.90 -6.04 27.39
C GLN A 129 -8.74 -5.48 26.57
N LYS A 130 -9.06 -4.78 25.48
CA LYS A 130 -8.06 -4.05 24.70
C LYS A 130 -7.47 -2.92 25.54
N SER A 131 -6.14 -2.83 25.54
CA SER A 131 -5.40 -1.71 26.14
C SER A 131 -4.64 -0.98 25.04
N GLN A 132 -4.74 0.35 25.01
CA GLN A 132 -4.00 1.20 24.10
C GLN A 132 -2.87 1.89 24.85
N ARG A 133 -1.72 2.00 24.20
CA ARG A 133 -0.54 2.67 24.71
C ARG A 133 0.09 3.51 23.61
N ASP A 134 0.41 4.76 23.93
CA ASP A 134 1.10 5.67 23.05
C ASP A 134 2.60 5.67 23.38
N PHE A 135 3.42 5.55 22.36
CA PHE A 135 4.87 5.58 22.49
C PHE A 135 5.43 6.68 21.59
N ALA A 136 6.36 7.47 22.10
CA ALA A 136 7.11 8.45 21.33
C ALA A 136 8.55 7.95 21.12
N PHE A 137 9.01 7.97 19.88
CA PHE A 137 10.36 7.57 19.52
C PHE A 137 11.10 8.74 18.88
N VAL A 138 12.35 8.94 19.24
CA VAL A 138 13.25 9.85 18.53
C VAL A 138 14.07 8.99 17.57
N ILE A 139 13.85 9.16 16.28
CA ILE A 139 14.48 8.38 15.22
C ILE A 139 15.16 9.26 14.19
N ASP A 140 16.13 8.73 13.48
CA ASP A 140 16.80 9.46 12.41
C ASP A 140 15.85 9.69 11.23
N LYS A 141 15.95 10.84 10.54
CA LYS A 141 15.12 11.18 9.36
C LYS A 141 15.20 10.17 8.22
N ILE A 142 16.30 9.42 8.15
CA ILE A 142 16.51 8.38 7.12
C ILE A 142 15.74 7.09 7.47
N PHE A 143 15.33 6.93 8.73
CA PHE A 143 14.69 5.72 9.19
C PHE A 143 13.25 5.59 8.64
N LYS A 144 12.93 4.43 8.07
CA LYS A 144 11.61 4.18 7.49
C LYS A 144 10.62 3.76 8.60
N ILE A 145 9.61 4.57 8.85
CA ILE A 145 8.59 4.34 9.91
C ILE A 145 7.90 2.96 9.76
N GLY A 146 7.60 2.54 8.54
CA GLY A 146 7.02 1.21 8.30
C GLY A 146 7.89 0.04 8.80
N LEU A 147 9.21 0.24 8.93
CA LEU A 147 10.08 -0.76 9.55
C LEU A 147 9.88 -0.82 11.06
N LEU A 148 9.69 0.34 11.72
CA LEU A 148 9.38 0.42 13.14
C LEU A 148 8.05 -0.28 13.46
N GLU A 149 7.00 0.02 12.70
CA GLU A 149 5.70 -0.64 12.84
C GLU A 149 5.81 -2.16 12.69
N LYS A 150 6.61 -2.62 11.72
CA LYS A 150 6.85 -4.05 11.51
C LYS A 150 7.57 -4.69 12.70
N ILE A 151 8.63 -4.06 13.19
CA ILE A 151 9.40 -4.55 14.36
C ILE A 151 8.47 -4.67 15.57
N ILE A 152 7.64 -3.66 15.85
CA ILE A 152 6.74 -3.67 16.99
C ILE A 152 5.70 -4.79 16.86
N LYS A 153 5.13 -4.99 15.67
CA LYS A 153 4.18 -6.07 15.40
C LYS A 153 4.80 -7.47 15.57
N GLU A 154 6.09 -7.61 15.23
CA GLU A 154 6.81 -8.87 15.30
C GLU A 154 7.31 -9.23 16.71
N ILE A 155 7.27 -8.31 17.69
CA ILE A 155 7.66 -8.59 19.08
C ILE A 155 6.79 -9.69 19.69
N ASP A 156 5.48 -9.56 19.52
CA ASP A 156 4.53 -10.58 19.98
C ASP A 156 3.21 -10.49 19.20
N ASP A 157 3.08 -11.34 18.19
CA ASP A 157 1.91 -11.45 17.31
C ASP A 157 0.61 -11.82 18.07
N SER A 158 0.73 -12.38 19.29
CA SER A 158 -0.43 -12.80 20.10
C SER A 158 -1.00 -11.66 20.94
N ILE A 159 -0.16 -10.69 21.34
CA ILE A 159 -0.53 -9.59 22.22
C ILE A 159 -0.75 -8.30 21.41
N VAL A 160 0.16 -8.00 20.48
CA VAL A 160 0.10 -6.77 19.67
C VAL A 160 -0.89 -6.96 18.54
N GLN A 161 -2.10 -6.41 18.68
CA GLN A 161 -3.16 -6.52 17.67
C GLN A 161 -3.02 -5.50 16.55
N GLU A 162 -2.68 -4.25 16.90
CA GLU A 162 -2.63 -3.14 15.96
C GLU A 162 -1.51 -2.17 16.36
N VAL A 163 -0.82 -1.65 15.37
CA VAL A 163 0.16 -0.56 15.50
C VAL A 163 -0.21 0.51 14.50
N THR A 164 -0.39 1.73 14.96
CA THR A 164 -0.76 2.88 14.14
C THR A 164 0.16 4.04 14.42
N THR A 165 0.78 4.60 13.39
CA THR A 165 1.50 5.86 13.46
C THR A 165 0.52 7.00 13.28
N PHE A 166 0.45 7.93 14.23
CA PHE A 166 -0.51 9.03 14.21
C PHE A 166 0.13 10.43 14.23
N ASP A 167 1.42 10.51 14.58
CA ASP A 167 2.19 11.77 14.56
C ASP A 167 3.65 11.51 14.15
N VAL A 168 4.21 12.36 13.24
CA VAL A 168 5.56 12.22 12.66
C VAL A 168 6.25 13.57 12.48
#